data_688bc5aeb9c9b511615dce2ee1ac1852
#
_entry.id   688bc5aeb9c9b511615dce2ee1ac1852
#
_cell.length_a   1.000
_cell.length_b   1.000
_cell.length_c   1.000
_cell.angle_alpha   90.00
_cell.angle_beta   90.00
_cell.angle_gamma   90.00
#
_symmetry.space_group_name_H-M   'P 1'
#
loop_
_entity.id
_entity.type
_entity.pdbx_description
1 polymer ?
#
loop_
_entity_poly.entity_id
_entity_poly.type
_entity_poly.pdbx_seq_one_letter_code
_entity_poly.pdbx_strand_id
1 'polypeptide(L)'
;MKHIPLPKKFTVEEITKGILAKVIIEPCFPGYGLTLGNALRRILLSSLPGGAVTAVKIKGVQHEFSTMENITEDVVDIILNLKQLRVKVFSEEPVVLKLNAKGEKKATAADIEPSSDAEIENKNLTIATLNSKDASLEMEITVAKGVGYLPTEERGKDKGEIGLILVDSIFTPVVNVGLDIEVTRVGQKTDYDKIVLNIETDGTISPEEAVKKAAEILTNQFSWIMEGGQREIEEVNIEEPVKEPAISEGVEIEEAMASSEGTPPLAGGQELAVPAEKPVRKRGRPRKIKEKVQE
;
A
#
# COMPACT_ATOMS: atom_id res chain seq x y z
N MET A 1 -16.26 -9.67 43.13
CA MET A 1 -16.29 -9.39 41.66
C MET A 1 -15.85 -10.63 40.91
N LYS A 2 -16.55 -11.03 39.87
CA LYS A 2 -16.08 -12.13 38.99
C LYS A 2 -14.89 -11.59 38.20
N HIS A 3 -13.68 -12.07 38.47
CA HIS A 3 -12.51 -11.74 37.71
C HIS A 3 -12.56 -12.44 36.34
N ILE A 4 -12.34 -11.71 35.26
CA ILE A 4 -12.24 -12.28 33.90
C ILE A 4 -10.83 -12.89 33.76
N PRO A 5 -10.71 -14.21 33.65
CA PRO A 5 -9.39 -14.84 33.54
C PRO A 5 -8.75 -14.55 32.21
N LEU A 6 -7.43 -14.37 32.20
CA LEU A 6 -6.64 -14.28 30.97
C LEU A 6 -6.51 -15.66 30.30
N PRO A 7 -6.30 -15.70 28.99
CA PRO A 7 -5.93 -16.91 28.28
C PRO A 7 -4.64 -17.52 28.88
N LYS A 8 -4.53 -18.84 28.89
CA LYS A 8 -3.40 -19.55 29.50
C LYS A 8 -2.46 -20.18 28.49
N LYS A 9 -2.94 -20.42 27.28
CA LYS A 9 -2.20 -21.12 26.24
C LYS A 9 -2.22 -20.33 24.95
N PHE A 10 -1.04 -20.11 24.42
CA PHE A 10 -0.79 -19.55 23.10
C PHE A 10 0.06 -20.57 22.32
N THR A 11 -0.49 -21.11 21.25
CA THR A 11 0.17 -22.15 20.45
C THR A 11 0.22 -21.70 19.00
N VAL A 12 1.37 -21.86 18.37
CA VAL A 12 1.56 -21.61 16.95
C VAL A 12 1.88 -22.94 16.28
N GLU A 13 1.03 -23.35 15.35
CA GLU A 13 1.19 -24.55 14.54
C GLU A 13 1.57 -24.09 13.12
N GLU A 14 2.83 -24.17 12.74
CA GLU A 14 3.26 -23.83 11.40
C GLU A 14 2.80 -24.90 10.41
N ILE A 15 2.09 -24.48 9.37
CA ILE A 15 1.66 -25.32 8.24
C ILE A 15 2.70 -25.21 7.13
N THR A 16 3.11 -23.98 6.81
CA THR A 16 4.21 -23.68 5.89
C THR A 16 5.16 -22.77 6.62
N LYS A 17 6.42 -23.20 6.72
CA LYS A 17 7.44 -22.50 7.48
C LYS A 17 7.53 -21.02 7.11
N GLY A 18 7.31 -20.17 8.11
CA GLY A 18 7.41 -18.71 7.99
C GLY A 18 6.30 -18.01 7.18
N ILE A 19 5.38 -18.76 6.52
CA ILE A 19 4.36 -18.17 5.63
C ILE A 19 2.95 -18.41 6.16
N LEU A 20 2.62 -19.67 6.49
CA LEU A 20 1.26 -20.04 6.90
C LEU A 20 1.30 -20.73 8.26
N ALA A 21 0.58 -20.18 9.23
CA ALA A 21 0.44 -20.81 10.53
C ALA A 21 -0.97 -20.67 11.10
N LYS A 22 -1.31 -21.64 11.95
CA LYS A 22 -2.50 -21.65 12.75
C LYS A 22 -2.14 -21.24 14.17
N VAL A 23 -2.66 -20.10 14.61
CA VAL A 23 -2.43 -19.57 15.97
C VAL A 23 -3.65 -19.84 16.82
N ILE A 24 -3.44 -20.51 17.95
CA ILE A 24 -4.48 -20.93 18.87
C ILE A 24 -4.31 -20.22 20.22
N ILE A 25 -5.38 -19.56 20.69
CA ILE A 25 -5.41 -18.86 21.98
C ILE A 25 -6.56 -19.45 22.79
N GLU A 26 -6.24 -20.09 23.90
CA GLU A 26 -7.22 -20.77 24.76
C GLU A 26 -6.81 -20.82 26.25
N PRO A 27 -7.75 -20.94 27.20
CA PRO A 27 -9.17 -20.65 27.05
C PRO A 27 -9.44 -19.14 27.19
N CYS A 28 -10.37 -18.61 26.40
CA CYS A 28 -10.87 -17.25 26.56
C CYS A 28 -12.20 -17.28 27.30
N PHE A 29 -12.50 -16.24 28.10
CA PHE A 29 -13.79 -16.12 28.78
C PHE A 29 -14.92 -16.08 27.74
N PRO A 30 -16.11 -16.66 28.00
CA PRO A 30 -17.24 -16.70 27.08
C PRO A 30 -17.56 -15.32 26.46
N GLY A 31 -17.60 -15.25 25.13
CA GLY A 31 -17.81 -14.02 24.33
C GLY A 31 -16.55 -13.20 24.07
N TYR A 32 -15.43 -13.42 24.76
CA TYR A 32 -14.18 -12.70 24.54
C TYR A 32 -13.42 -13.19 23.32
N GLY A 33 -13.67 -14.42 22.88
CA GLY A 33 -13.08 -14.97 21.66
C GLY A 33 -13.34 -14.09 20.44
N LEU A 34 -14.59 -13.66 20.26
CA LEU A 34 -15.00 -12.79 19.16
C LEU A 34 -14.36 -11.40 19.26
N THR A 35 -14.35 -10.83 20.47
CA THR A 35 -13.79 -9.47 20.69
C THR A 35 -12.29 -9.43 20.43
N LEU A 36 -11.52 -10.34 21.00
CA LEU A 36 -10.09 -10.40 20.84
C LEU A 36 -9.70 -10.83 19.41
N GLY A 37 -10.38 -11.85 18.87
CA GLY A 37 -10.11 -12.37 17.55
C GLY A 37 -10.33 -11.33 16.46
N ASN A 38 -11.44 -10.58 16.50
CA ASN A 38 -11.70 -9.52 15.51
C ASN A 38 -10.73 -8.34 15.67
N ALA A 39 -10.39 -7.95 16.90
CA ALA A 39 -9.42 -6.89 17.13
C ALA A 39 -8.06 -7.25 16.52
N LEU A 40 -7.55 -8.45 16.82
CA LEU A 40 -6.29 -8.95 16.25
C LEU A 40 -6.36 -9.05 14.73
N ARG A 41 -7.42 -9.65 14.18
CA ARG A 41 -7.59 -9.79 12.73
C ARG A 41 -7.53 -8.44 12.02
N ARG A 42 -8.20 -7.42 12.54
CA ARG A 42 -8.20 -6.08 11.92
C ARG A 42 -6.82 -5.45 11.94
N ILE A 43 -6.11 -5.51 13.04
CA ILE A 43 -4.75 -4.94 13.13
C ILE A 43 -3.78 -5.71 12.23
N LEU A 44 -3.86 -7.04 12.20
CA LEU A 44 -3.04 -7.87 11.32
C LEU A 44 -3.18 -7.49 9.84
N LEU A 45 -4.41 -7.20 9.39
CA LEU A 45 -4.68 -6.86 7.98
C LEU A 45 -4.41 -5.40 7.61
N SER A 46 -4.43 -4.46 8.57
CA SER A 46 -4.42 -3.03 8.24
C SER A 46 -3.25 -2.24 8.81
N SER A 47 -2.63 -2.70 9.91
CA SER A 47 -1.81 -1.80 10.73
C SER A 47 -0.37 -2.27 10.95
N LEU A 48 0.01 -3.41 10.39
CA LEU A 48 1.39 -3.88 10.47
C LEU A 48 2.27 -3.12 9.47
N PRO A 49 3.46 -2.66 9.90
CA PRO A 49 4.43 -2.06 9.00
C PRO A 49 5.07 -3.13 8.10
N GLY A 50 5.30 -2.76 6.85
CA GLY A 50 6.01 -3.59 5.88
C GLY A 50 6.70 -2.74 4.83
N GLY A 51 7.40 -3.39 3.89
CA GLY A 51 8.11 -2.76 2.79
C GLY A 51 7.38 -2.96 1.46
N ALA A 52 7.35 -1.93 0.62
CA ALA A 52 6.79 -2.02 -0.72
C ALA A 52 7.53 -1.13 -1.72
N VAL A 53 7.37 -1.45 -3.01
CA VAL A 53 7.83 -0.61 -4.10
C VAL A 53 6.94 0.64 -4.16
N THR A 54 7.58 1.81 -4.20
CA THR A 54 6.89 3.10 -4.22
C THR A 54 7.02 3.82 -5.54
N ALA A 55 8.16 3.71 -6.19
CA ALA A 55 8.39 4.31 -7.50
C ALA A 55 9.39 3.46 -8.30
N VAL A 56 9.35 3.62 -9.61
CA VAL A 56 10.26 2.93 -10.54
C VAL A 56 10.73 3.92 -11.59
N LYS A 57 12.01 3.89 -11.90
CA LYS A 57 12.62 4.65 -13.00
C LYS A 57 13.27 3.66 -13.96
N ILE A 58 12.78 3.58 -15.19
CA ILE A 58 13.29 2.66 -16.21
C ILE A 58 14.02 3.49 -17.27
N LYS A 59 15.22 3.09 -17.61
CA LYS A 59 16.02 3.78 -18.60
C LYS A 59 15.36 3.72 -19.99
N GLY A 60 15.17 4.90 -20.60
CA GLY A 60 14.52 5.02 -21.92
C GLY A 60 12.99 5.07 -21.88
N VAL A 61 12.38 5.00 -20.71
CA VAL A 61 10.92 5.08 -20.50
C VAL A 61 10.56 6.41 -19.85
N GLN A 62 9.55 7.09 -20.37
CA GLN A 62 9.08 8.38 -19.85
C GLN A 62 7.73 8.28 -19.11
N HIS A 63 6.91 7.28 -19.43
CA HIS A 63 5.59 7.06 -18.84
C HIS A 63 5.22 5.58 -18.86
N GLU A 64 4.26 5.20 -18.05
CA GLU A 64 3.83 3.82 -17.81
C GLU A 64 3.25 3.09 -19.04
N PHE A 65 2.72 3.83 -20.01
CA PHE A 65 2.14 3.26 -21.24
C PHE A 65 3.15 3.10 -22.37
N SER A 66 4.44 3.15 -22.07
CA SER A 66 5.50 2.91 -23.05
C SER A 66 5.72 1.42 -23.26
N THR A 67 6.19 1.06 -24.46
CA THR A 67 6.70 -0.28 -24.78
C THR A 67 8.22 -0.24 -24.87
N MET A 68 8.87 -1.37 -24.61
CA MET A 68 10.32 -1.51 -24.72
C MET A 68 10.68 -2.49 -25.82
N GLU A 69 11.68 -2.14 -26.61
CA GLU A 69 12.16 -3.02 -27.69
C GLU A 69 12.81 -4.28 -27.10
N ASN A 70 12.51 -5.44 -27.71
CA ASN A 70 13.05 -6.75 -27.34
C ASN A 70 12.70 -7.23 -25.90
N ILE A 71 11.66 -6.71 -25.31
CA ILE A 71 11.08 -7.17 -24.04
C ILE A 71 9.63 -7.58 -24.30
N THR A 72 9.20 -8.70 -23.71
CA THR A 72 7.85 -9.25 -23.96
C THR A 72 6.79 -8.42 -23.25
N GLU A 73 7.08 -8.05 -22.02
CA GLU A 73 6.16 -7.35 -21.13
C GLU A 73 6.19 -5.85 -21.42
N ASP A 74 5.02 -5.21 -21.37
CA ASP A 74 4.90 -3.76 -21.39
C ASP A 74 5.31 -3.16 -20.03
N VAL A 75 5.56 -1.86 -19.99
CA VAL A 75 5.94 -1.16 -18.73
C VAL A 75 4.88 -1.34 -17.65
N VAL A 76 3.59 -1.33 -18.00
CA VAL A 76 2.49 -1.61 -17.06
C VAL A 76 2.60 -3.01 -16.48
N ASP A 77 2.89 -4.03 -17.28
CA ASP A 77 3.05 -5.40 -16.82
C ASP A 77 4.26 -5.54 -15.89
N ILE A 78 5.36 -4.86 -16.20
CA ILE A 78 6.54 -4.81 -15.32
C ILE A 78 6.18 -4.17 -13.97
N ILE A 79 5.42 -3.07 -13.96
CA ILE A 79 4.95 -2.44 -12.73
C ILE A 79 4.06 -3.39 -11.93
N LEU A 80 3.14 -4.13 -12.58
CA LEU A 80 2.29 -5.12 -11.93
C LEU A 80 3.10 -6.26 -11.33
N ASN A 81 4.17 -6.71 -12.00
CA ASN A 81 5.09 -7.69 -11.45
C ASN A 81 5.86 -7.13 -10.26
N LEU A 82 6.32 -5.88 -10.32
CA LEU A 82 7.02 -5.21 -9.23
C LEU A 82 6.11 -4.95 -8.00
N LYS A 83 4.80 -4.77 -8.18
CA LYS A 83 3.85 -4.74 -7.04
C LYS A 83 3.82 -6.05 -6.24
N GLN A 84 4.20 -7.16 -6.86
CA GLN A 84 4.28 -8.47 -6.19
C GLN A 84 5.63 -8.70 -5.50
N LEU A 85 6.59 -7.77 -5.64
CA LEU A 85 7.89 -7.89 -4.99
C LEU A 85 7.74 -7.80 -3.47
N ARG A 86 8.30 -8.78 -2.75
CA ARG A 86 8.27 -8.85 -1.29
C ARG A 86 9.61 -8.42 -0.75
N VAL A 87 9.61 -7.25 -0.12
CA VAL A 87 10.85 -6.60 0.34
C VAL A 87 10.73 -6.31 1.83
N LYS A 88 11.77 -6.70 2.57
CA LYS A 88 11.96 -6.32 3.96
C LYS A 88 12.88 -5.11 3.99
N VAL A 89 12.37 -3.97 4.39
CA VAL A 89 13.11 -2.71 4.47
C VAL A 89 13.50 -2.45 5.92
N PHE A 90 14.79 -2.19 6.15
CA PHE A 90 15.35 -1.94 7.49
C PHE A 90 15.50 -0.45 7.78
N SER A 91 15.67 0.37 6.73
CA SER A 91 15.76 1.84 6.83
C SER A 91 14.38 2.48 7.01
N GLU A 92 14.33 3.63 7.68
CA GLU A 92 13.16 4.50 7.71
C GLU A 92 13.07 5.39 6.45
N GLU A 93 14.21 5.65 5.79
CA GLU A 93 14.28 6.41 4.54
C GLU A 93 14.04 5.48 3.33
N PRO A 94 13.50 6.02 2.21
CA PRO A 94 13.36 5.26 0.98
C PRO A 94 14.72 4.78 0.45
N VAL A 95 14.77 3.51 0.03
CA VAL A 95 15.97 2.86 -0.51
C VAL A 95 15.82 2.64 -2.01
N VAL A 96 16.85 2.98 -2.78
CA VAL A 96 16.87 2.73 -4.24
C VAL A 96 17.64 1.45 -4.53
N LEU A 97 16.93 0.46 -5.09
CA LEU A 97 17.49 -0.78 -5.58
C LEU A 97 17.72 -0.69 -7.09
N LYS A 98 18.77 -1.32 -7.61
CA LYS A 98 19.09 -1.32 -9.04
C LYS A 98 18.94 -2.72 -9.61
N LEU A 99 18.33 -2.78 -10.80
CA LEU A 99 18.26 -4.01 -11.58
C LEU A 99 18.92 -3.76 -12.93
N ASN A 100 19.90 -4.61 -13.25
CA ASN A 100 20.63 -4.59 -14.52
C ASN A 100 20.55 -5.98 -15.16
N ALA A 101 19.74 -6.12 -16.21
CA ALA A 101 19.62 -7.36 -16.97
C ALA A 101 20.04 -7.12 -18.43
N LYS A 102 20.86 -8.01 -19.00
CA LYS A 102 21.35 -7.93 -20.38
C LYS A 102 21.31 -9.31 -21.04
N GLY A 103 21.00 -9.32 -22.34
CA GLY A 103 20.93 -10.52 -23.15
C GLY A 103 19.60 -11.25 -23.02
N GLU A 104 19.45 -12.35 -23.78
CA GLU A 104 18.24 -13.18 -23.78
C GLU A 104 18.11 -13.96 -22.47
N LYS A 105 17.30 -13.46 -21.54
CA LYS A 105 17.03 -14.10 -20.25
C LYS A 105 15.73 -13.57 -19.62
N LYS A 106 15.21 -14.34 -18.64
CA LYS A 106 14.18 -13.84 -17.73
C LYS A 106 14.86 -13.05 -16.63
N ALA A 107 14.56 -11.75 -16.55
CA ALA A 107 14.97 -10.92 -15.42
C ALA A 107 14.07 -11.26 -14.22
N THR A 108 14.69 -11.66 -13.12
CA THR A 108 14.02 -12.07 -11.89
C THR A 108 14.39 -11.13 -10.74
N ALA A 109 13.66 -11.21 -9.65
CA ALA A 109 13.99 -10.45 -8.44
C ALA A 109 15.39 -10.77 -7.88
N ALA A 110 15.97 -11.93 -8.22
CA ALA A 110 17.36 -12.29 -7.86
C ALA A 110 18.40 -11.46 -8.63
N ASP A 111 18.05 -10.86 -9.77
CA ASP A 111 18.94 -9.98 -10.55
C ASP A 111 19.04 -8.55 -9.99
N ILE A 112 18.24 -8.22 -8.97
CA ILE A 112 18.33 -6.94 -8.27
C ILE A 112 19.60 -6.94 -7.40
N GLU A 113 20.35 -5.84 -7.49
CA GLU A 113 21.58 -5.68 -6.70
C GLU A 113 21.25 -5.71 -5.20
N PRO A 114 21.96 -6.53 -4.39
CA PRO A 114 21.72 -6.60 -2.96
C PRO A 114 22.06 -5.27 -2.28
N SER A 115 21.23 -4.87 -1.32
CA SER A 115 21.45 -3.70 -0.46
C SER A 115 21.53 -4.12 0.99
N SER A 116 22.24 -3.35 1.82
CA SER A 116 22.27 -3.54 3.27
C SER A 116 20.94 -3.17 3.93
N ASP A 117 20.19 -2.29 3.30
CA ASP A 117 19.02 -1.63 3.87
C ASP A 117 17.69 -2.26 3.43
N ALA A 118 17.77 -3.22 2.48
CA ALA A 118 16.59 -3.94 1.98
C ALA A 118 16.95 -5.38 1.57
N GLU A 119 16.10 -6.34 1.92
CA GLU A 119 16.21 -7.75 1.58
C GLU A 119 14.97 -8.21 0.81
N ILE A 120 15.19 -8.96 -0.29
CA ILE A 120 14.12 -9.49 -1.14
C ILE A 120 13.86 -10.95 -0.77
N GLU A 121 12.62 -11.26 -0.41
CA GLU A 121 12.21 -12.62 -0.02
C GLU A 121 11.85 -13.47 -1.24
N ASN A 122 11.11 -12.95 -2.20
CA ASN A 122 10.63 -13.72 -3.36
C ASN A 122 11.55 -13.61 -4.57
N LYS A 123 12.80 -14.05 -4.43
CA LYS A 123 13.86 -13.97 -5.47
C LYS A 123 13.49 -14.60 -6.82
N ASN A 124 12.55 -15.55 -6.83
CA ASN A 124 12.11 -16.25 -8.03
C ASN A 124 11.03 -15.50 -8.85
N LEU A 125 10.59 -14.33 -8.38
CA LEU A 125 9.59 -13.53 -9.09
C LEU A 125 10.17 -13.06 -10.43
N THR A 126 9.49 -13.38 -11.53
CA THR A 126 9.85 -12.88 -12.87
C THR A 126 9.36 -11.43 -12.99
N ILE A 127 10.26 -10.52 -13.32
CA ILE A 127 9.95 -9.10 -13.51
C ILE A 127 9.70 -8.81 -15.00
N ALA A 128 10.60 -9.28 -15.87
CA ALA A 128 10.50 -9.10 -17.32
C ALA A 128 11.24 -10.21 -18.07
N THR A 129 10.86 -10.44 -19.34
CA THR A 129 11.48 -11.43 -20.22
C THR A 129 12.16 -10.72 -21.40
N LEU A 130 13.47 -10.84 -21.48
CA LEU A 130 14.29 -10.29 -22.56
C LEU A 130 14.40 -11.33 -23.68
N ASN A 131 14.00 -10.96 -24.91
CA ASN A 131 13.89 -11.87 -26.06
C ASN A 131 15.06 -11.82 -27.02
N SER A 132 16.03 -10.93 -26.82
CA SER A 132 17.15 -10.74 -27.74
C SER A 132 18.47 -10.64 -26.97
N LYS A 133 19.56 -11.02 -27.64
CA LYS A 133 20.91 -10.83 -27.10
C LYS A 133 21.29 -9.36 -26.90
N ASP A 134 20.69 -8.46 -27.69
CA ASP A 134 20.91 -7.02 -27.60
C ASP A 134 19.95 -6.33 -26.64
N ALA A 135 18.98 -7.07 -26.06
CA ALA A 135 18.07 -6.54 -25.06
C ALA A 135 18.80 -6.14 -23.77
N SER A 136 18.44 -5.00 -23.23
CA SER A 136 18.94 -4.51 -21.94
C SER A 136 17.83 -3.87 -21.15
N LEU A 137 17.74 -4.23 -19.88
CA LEU A 137 16.80 -3.66 -18.92
C LEU A 137 17.59 -3.09 -17.75
N GLU A 138 17.61 -1.76 -17.66
CA GLU A 138 18.22 -1.03 -16.55
C GLU A 138 17.13 -0.24 -15.85
N MET A 139 16.91 -0.52 -14.56
CA MET A 139 15.89 0.19 -13.76
C MET A 139 16.35 0.46 -12.34
N GLU A 140 15.82 1.53 -11.79
CA GLU A 140 15.94 1.90 -10.39
C GLU A 140 14.57 1.72 -9.73
N ILE A 141 14.53 0.95 -8.65
CA ILE A 141 13.31 0.59 -7.92
C ILE A 141 13.40 1.23 -6.55
N THR A 142 12.55 2.19 -6.27
CA THR A 142 12.49 2.81 -4.95
C THR A 142 11.56 2.00 -4.08
N VAL A 143 12.06 1.55 -2.93
CA VAL A 143 11.31 0.82 -1.91
C VAL A 143 11.27 1.63 -0.62
N ALA A 144 10.17 1.58 0.09
CA ALA A 144 10.01 2.29 1.35
C ALA A 144 9.27 1.42 2.37
N LYS A 145 9.41 1.79 3.63
CA LYS A 145 8.64 1.24 4.75
C LYS A 145 7.36 2.04 4.92
N GLY A 146 6.25 1.37 5.19
CA GLY A 146 4.96 2.03 5.39
C GLY A 146 3.95 1.11 6.06
N VAL A 147 2.70 1.57 6.15
CA VAL A 147 1.58 0.84 6.77
C VAL A 147 0.37 0.89 5.84
N GLY A 148 -0.31 -0.24 5.68
CA GLY A 148 -1.55 -0.34 4.93
C GLY A 148 -1.35 -0.21 3.41
N TYR A 149 -2.21 0.57 2.75
CA TYR A 149 -2.20 0.82 1.31
C TYR A 149 -2.09 2.31 1.03
N LEU A 150 -1.19 2.69 0.16
CA LEU A 150 -0.96 4.07 -0.24
C LEU A 150 -1.08 4.19 -1.76
N PRO A 151 -2.18 4.76 -2.28
CA PRO A 151 -2.34 5.01 -3.71
C PRO A 151 -1.43 6.17 -4.17
N THR A 152 -1.10 6.17 -5.45
CA THR A 152 -0.26 7.21 -6.06
C THR A 152 -0.89 8.60 -5.96
N GLU A 153 -2.23 8.68 -5.98
CA GLU A 153 -3.00 9.93 -5.91
C GLU A 153 -2.81 10.68 -4.57
N GLU A 154 -2.60 9.95 -3.47
CA GLU A 154 -2.42 10.51 -2.13
C GLU A 154 -1.00 11.01 -1.87
N ARG A 155 -0.02 10.64 -2.71
CA ARG A 155 1.39 11.04 -2.53
C ARG A 155 1.67 12.49 -2.90
N GLY A 156 0.63 13.28 -3.17
CA GLY A 156 0.79 14.66 -3.57
C GLY A 156 1.32 14.78 -5.01
N LYS A 157 1.32 16.00 -5.51
CA LYS A 157 1.99 16.35 -6.78
C LYS A 157 3.48 16.60 -6.51
N ASP A 158 4.17 15.65 -5.92
CA ASP A 158 5.61 15.66 -6.06
C ASP A 158 5.84 15.63 -7.57
N LYS A 159 6.25 16.77 -8.11
CA LYS A 159 6.67 16.92 -9.50
C LYS A 159 7.91 16.05 -9.63
N GLY A 160 7.65 14.75 -9.79
CA GLY A 160 8.66 13.73 -9.87
C GLY A 160 9.63 14.08 -11.00
N GLU A 161 10.83 13.63 -10.86
CA GLU A 161 11.81 13.66 -11.94
C GLU A 161 11.19 13.06 -13.19
N ILE A 162 11.53 13.61 -14.36
CA ILE A 162 11.04 13.07 -15.65
C ILE A 162 11.47 11.61 -15.77
N GLY A 163 10.49 10.74 -16.05
CA GLY A 163 10.71 9.29 -16.16
C GLY A 163 10.58 8.52 -14.83
N LEU A 164 10.25 9.18 -13.71
CA LEU A 164 9.89 8.51 -12.48
C LEU A 164 8.40 8.12 -12.54
N ILE A 165 8.13 6.84 -12.44
CA ILE A 165 6.77 6.27 -12.44
C ILE A 165 6.41 5.90 -11.01
N LEU A 166 5.38 6.53 -10.45
CA LEU A 166 4.87 6.21 -9.13
C LEU A 166 4.05 4.92 -9.17
N VAL A 167 4.17 4.11 -8.13
CA VAL A 167 3.50 2.81 -8.01
C VAL A 167 2.66 2.79 -6.74
N ASP A 168 1.39 2.35 -6.86
CA ASP A 168 0.56 2.12 -5.67
C ASP A 168 1.20 1.05 -4.79
N SER A 169 1.34 1.35 -3.52
CA SER A 169 2.10 0.51 -2.59
C SER A 169 1.20 -0.19 -1.59
N ILE A 170 1.36 -1.51 -1.49
CA ILE A 170 0.72 -2.35 -0.48
C ILE A 170 1.81 -2.73 0.51
N PHE A 171 1.79 -2.09 1.68
CA PHE A 171 2.82 -2.30 2.71
C PHE A 171 2.49 -3.46 3.65
N THR A 172 1.23 -3.92 3.67
CA THR A 172 0.78 -4.95 4.61
C THR A 172 1.49 -6.28 4.35
N PRO A 173 2.24 -6.84 5.33
CA PRO A 173 2.95 -8.10 5.16
C PRO A 173 2.04 -9.32 5.34
N VAL A 174 0.80 -9.13 5.79
CA VAL A 174 -0.18 -10.20 5.99
C VAL A 174 -1.13 -10.25 4.80
N VAL A 175 -1.16 -11.40 4.14
CA VAL A 175 -1.97 -11.63 2.94
C VAL A 175 -3.40 -11.99 3.32
N ASN A 176 -3.57 -12.89 4.29
CA ASN A 176 -4.88 -13.37 4.71
C ASN A 176 -4.93 -13.74 6.19
N VAL A 177 -6.09 -13.50 6.82
CA VAL A 177 -6.36 -13.90 8.20
C VAL A 177 -7.75 -14.53 8.29
N GLY A 178 -7.81 -15.85 8.47
CA GLY A 178 -9.02 -16.57 8.85
C GLY A 178 -9.21 -16.50 10.37
N LEU A 179 -10.44 -16.30 10.84
CA LEU A 179 -10.80 -16.33 12.26
C LEU A 179 -11.91 -17.33 12.47
N ASP A 180 -11.64 -18.35 13.27
CA ASP A 180 -12.60 -19.33 13.73
C ASP A 180 -12.66 -19.30 15.26
N ILE A 181 -13.86 -19.45 15.82
CA ILE A 181 -14.09 -19.48 17.26
C ILE A 181 -14.72 -20.82 17.58
N GLU A 182 -14.01 -21.60 18.36
CA GLU A 182 -14.45 -22.89 18.86
C GLU A 182 -14.77 -22.80 20.35
N VAL A 183 -15.60 -23.70 20.86
CA VAL A 183 -15.83 -23.83 22.29
C VAL A 183 -14.82 -24.79 22.91
N THR A 184 -14.32 -24.47 24.09
CA THR A 184 -13.37 -25.32 24.82
C THR A 184 -13.84 -25.55 26.27
N ARG A 185 -13.39 -26.68 26.84
CA ARG A 185 -13.76 -27.06 28.20
C ARG A 185 -12.70 -26.63 29.21
N VAL A 186 -13.13 -25.99 30.29
CA VAL A 186 -12.31 -25.66 31.45
C VAL A 186 -12.90 -26.29 32.72
N GLY A 187 -12.35 -27.42 33.14
CA GLY A 187 -12.89 -28.20 34.24
C GLY A 187 -14.30 -28.73 33.95
N GLN A 188 -15.31 -28.27 34.69
CA GLN A 188 -16.72 -28.65 34.47
C GLN A 188 -17.47 -27.70 33.51
N LYS A 189 -16.88 -26.56 33.17
CA LYS A 189 -17.48 -25.57 32.28
C LYS A 189 -17.08 -25.86 30.84
N THR A 190 -18.04 -25.83 29.91
CA THR A 190 -17.86 -26.15 28.49
C THR A 190 -18.18 -24.98 27.59
N ASP A 191 -18.25 -23.77 28.15
CA ASP A 191 -18.71 -22.53 27.52
C ASP A 191 -17.55 -21.52 27.23
N TYR A 192 -16.29 -21.92 27.41
CA TYR A 192 -15.15 -21.07 27.15
C TYR A 192 -14.82 -21.03 25.64
N ASP A 193 -14.38 -19.88 25.18
CA ASP A 193 -13.98 -19.69 23.79
C ASP A 193 -12.53 -20.14 23.54
N LYS A 194 -12.28 -20.66 22.36
CA LYS A 194 -10.96 -20.92 21.79
C LYS A 194 -10.86 -20.17 20.47
N ILE A 195 -9.89 -19.28 20.36
CA ILE A 195 -9.63 -18.51 19.16
C ILE A 195 -8.66 -19.31 18.29
N VAL A 196 -9.00 -19.45 17.02
CA VAL A 196 -8.16 -20.04 15.98
C VAL A 196 -7.96 -19.01 14.88
N LEU A 197 -6.74 -18.55 14.70
CA LEU A 197 -6.36 -17.64 13.64
C LEU A 197 -5.52 -18.39 12.61
N ASN A 198 -5.98 -18.47 11.39
CA ASN A 198 -5.21 -18.97 10.25
C ASN A 198 -4.58 -17.77 9.56
N ILE A 199 -3.26 -17.61 9.69
CA ILE A 199 -2.54 -16.41 9.25
C ILE A 199 -1.61 -16.79 8.12
N GLU A 200 -1.78 -16.13 6.99
CA GLU A 200 -0.92 -16.22 5.83
C GLU A 200 -0.16 -14.91 5.65
N THR A 201 1.17 -14.99 5.64
CA THR A 201 2.08 -13.85 5.44
C THR A 201 2.76 -13.94 4.08
N ASP A 202 3.39 -12.87 3.68
CA ASP A 202 4.18 -12.79 2.45
C ASP A 202 5.62 -13.31 2.59
N GLY A 203 6.01 -13.78 3.79
CA GLY A 203 7.35 -14.28 4.11
C GLY A 203 8.29 -13.23 4.71
N THR A 204 7.97 -11.93 4.63
CA THR A 204 8.80 -10.86 5.23
C THR A 204 8.72 -10.84 6.74
N ILE A 205 7.63 -11.35 7.31
CA ILE A 205 7.41 -11.50 8.75
C ILE A 205 6.83 -12.88 9.04
N SER A 206 7.25 -13.51 10.14
CA SER A 206 6.64 -14.76 10.57
C SER A 206 5.24 -14.53 11.16
N PRO A 207 4.28 -15.49 11.01
CA PRO A 207 2.95 -15.36 11.60
C PRO A 207 2.95 -15.13 13.11
N GLU A 208 3.91 -15.71 13.83
CA GLU A 208 4.05 -15.51 15.27
C GLU A 208 4.45 -14.07 15.62
N GLU A 209 5.44 -13.51 14.91
CA GLU A 209 5.85 -12.12 15.08
C GLU A 209 4.76 -11.14 14.68
N ALA A 210 3.99 -11.46 13.62
CA ALA A 210 2.86 -10.65 13.19
C ALA A 210 1.82 -10.51 14.32
N VAL A 211 1.45 -11.62 14.99
CA VAL A 211 0.50 -11.58 16.11
C VAL A 211 1.07 -10.81 17.29
N LYS A 212 2.36 -10.98 17.61
CA LYS A 212 3.01 -10.24 18.70
C LYS A 212 2.98 -8.73 18.46
N LYS A 213 3.36 -8.29 17.25
CA LYS A 213 3.31 -6.87 16.86
C LYS A 213 1.87 -6.32 16.86
N ALA A 214 0.91 -7.11 16.37
CA ALA A 214 -0.50 -6.72 16.41
C ALA A 214 -1.01 -6.54 17.85
N ALA A 215 -0.62 -7.44 18.75
CA ALA A 215 -0.98 -7.33 20.17
C ALA A 215 -0.30 -6.14 20.86
N GLU A 216 0.94 -5.83 20.49
CA GLU A 216 1.68 -4.65 20.96
C GLU A 216 0.99 -3.35 20.55
N ILE A 217 0.59 -3.22 19.28
CA ILE A 217 -0.16 -2.07 18.78
C ILE A 217 -1.46 -1.89 19.58
N LEU A 218 -2.24 -2.96 19.78
CA LEU A 218 -3.46 -2.91 20.57
C LEU A 218 -3.20 -2.49 22.03
N THR A 219 -2.16 -3.05 22.64
CA THR A 219 -1.80 -2.72 24.02
C THR A 219 -1.43 -1.25 24.15
N ASN A 220 -0.67 -0.70 23.23
CA ASN A 220 -0.30 0.71 23.24
C ASN A 220 -1.53 1.63 23.09
N GLN A 221 -2.47 1.29 22.19
CA GLN A 221 -3.71 2.04 22.03
C GLN A 221 -4.60 1.98 23.29
N PHE A 222 -4.76 0.80 23.89
CA PHE A 222 -5.55 0.67 25.12
C PHE A 222 -4.88 1.31 26.33
N SER A 223 -3.54 1.27 26.41
CA SER A 223 -2.80 1.95 27.48
C SER A 223 -3.01 3.47 27.42
N TRP A 224 -2.96 4.05 26.22
CA TRP A 224 -3.22 5.48 26.01
C TRP A 224 -4.66 5.86 26.46
N ILE A 225 -5.67 5.04 26.13
CA ILE A 225 -7.05 5.24 26.57
C ILE A 225 -7.16 5.13 28.10
N MET A 226 -6.47 4.17 28.71
CA MET A 226 -6.48 3.94 30.15
C MET A 226 -5.84 5.10 30.92
N GLU A 227 -4.82 5.75 30.36
CA GLU A 227 -4.15 6.93 30.92
C GLU A 227 -4.93 8.24 30.69
N GLY A 228 -6.15 8.15 30.11
CA GLY A 228 -7.03 9.30 29.87
C GLY A 228 -6.54 10.26 28.78
N GLY A 229 -5.68 9.78 27.86
CA GLY A 229 -5.18 10.59 26.74
C GLY A 229 -4.14 11.65 27.15
N GLN A 230 -3.56 11.57 28.36
CA GLN A 230 -2.62 12.58 28.88
C GLN A 230 -1.16 12.35 28.47
N ARG A 231 -0.83 11.33 27.68
CA ARG A 231 0.48 11.31 27.04
C ARG A 231 0.47 12.41 25.99
N GLU A 232 1.22 13.50 26.21
CA GLU A 232 1.69 14.32 25.12
C GLU A 232 2.40 13.39 24.15
N ILE A 233 1.81 13.19 22.98
CA ILE A 233 2.52 12.60 21.87
C ILE A 233 3.66 13.59 21.67
N GLU A 234 4.93 13.20 21.95
CA GLU A 234 6.06 13.89 21.35
C GLU A 234 5.70 13.92 19.85
N GLU A 235 5.29 15.09 19.40
CA GLU A 235 5.01 15.30 17.99
C GLU A 235 6.28 14.84 17.27
N VAL A 236 6.18 13.68 16.62
CA VAL A 236 7.15 13.34 15.58
C VAL A 236 7.02 14.52 14.63
N ASN A 237 8.00 15.41 14.67
CA ASN A 237 8.14 16.50 13.74
C ASN A 237 8.07 15.90 12.35
N ILE A 238 6.86 15.84 11.79
CA ILE A 238 6.67 15.79 10.35
C ILE A 238 7.17 17.16 9.94
N GLU A 239 8.43 17.23 9.57
CA GLU A 239 9.03 18.44 9.04
C GLU A 239 8.08 19.00 8.00
N GLU A 240 7.57 20.20 8.28
CA GLU A 240 6.85 20.99 7.30
C GLU A 240 7.68 20.99 6.01
N PRO A 241 7.06 20.90 4.82
CA PRO A 241 7.79 20.90 3.56
C PRO A 241 8.73 22.11 3.56
N VAL A 242 10.00 21.83 3.36
CA VAL A 242 11.10 22.80 3.29
C VAL A 242 10.63 24.00 2.46
N LYS A 243 10.51 25.17 3.11
CA LYS A 243 10.25 26.44 2.43
C LYS A 243 11.35 26.63 1.40
N GLU A 244 10.96 26.73 0.13
CA GLU A 244 11.85 27.10 -0.96
C GLU A 244 12.72 28.30 -0.57
N PRO A 245 14.04 28.28 -0.88
CA PRO A 245 14.86 29.46 -0.70
C PRO A 245 14.33 30.54 -1.63
N ALA A 246 13.96 31.69 -1.05
CA ALA A 246 13.57 32.88 -1.77
C ALA A 246 14.69 33.24 -2.78
N ILE A 247 14.36 33.13 -4.05
CA ILE A 247 15.21 33.66 -5.13
C ILE A 247 15.18 35.17 -4.96
N SER A 248 16.32 35.73 -4.58
CA SER A 248 16.53 37.18 -4.52
C SER A 248 16.35 37.79 -5.92
N GLU A 249 15.29 38.56 -6.08
CA GLU A 249 15.15 39.50 -7.18
C GLU A 249 16.31 40.51 -7.14
N GLY A 250 17.03 40.60 -8.24
CA GLY A 250 18.10 41.58 -8.39
C GLY A 250 18.73 41.52 -9.77
N VAL A 251 17.98 41.84 -10.81
CA VAL A 251 18.56 42.35 -12.07
C VAL A 251 17.64 43.46 -12.57
N GLU A 252 18.07 44.69 -12.31
CA GLU A 252 17.60 45.92 -12.96
C GLU A 252 17.84 45.80 -14.47
N ILE A 253 16.80 45.97 -15.27
CA ILE A 253 16.94 46.20 -16.71
C ILE A 253 16.40 47.60 -16.98
N GLU A 254 17.36 48.48 -17.38
CA GLU A 254 17.14 49.85 -17.79
C GLU A 254 16.05 50.01 -18.86
N GLU A 255 15.25 51.06 -18.66
CA GLU A 255 14.33 51.63 -19.63
C GLU A 255 15.07 52.07 -20.90
N ALA A 256 14.55 51.68 -22.04
CA ALA A 256 14.75 52.39 -23.29
C ALA A 256 13.39 52.72 -23.91
N MET A 257 13.04 54.00 -23.76
CA MET A 257 11.92 54.64 -24.46
C MET A 257 12.12 54.61 -25.98
N ALA A 258 11.05 54.30 -26.72
CA ALA A 258 10.78 54.99 -27.98
C ALA A 258 9.31 54.80 -28.39
N SER A 259 8.64 55.92 -28.40
CA SER A 259 7.42 56.36 -29.03
C SER A 259 7.01 55.74 -30.36
N SER A 260 5.69 55.48 -30.56
CA SER A 260 4.84 56.14 -31.58
C SER A 260 3.44 55.47 -31.64
N GLU A 261 2.43 56.26 -31.34
CA GLU A 261 1.26 56.68 -32.12
C GLU A 261 0.46 55.63 -32.91
N GLY A 262 -0.86 55.61 -32.68
CA GLY A 262 -1.85 55.29 -33.67
C GLY A 262 -3.05 54.46 -33.25
N THR A 263 -4.09 55.11 -32.71
CA THR A 263 -5.48 54.63 -32.72
C THR A 263 -6.08 54.68 -34.13
N PRO A 264 -7.18 53.98 -34.54
CA PRO A 264 -8.50 54.12 -33.98
C PRO A 264 -9.40 52.83 -33.97
N PRO A 265 -10.64 52.95 -33.46
CA PRO A 265 -11.49 51.84 -33.07
C PRO A 265 -12.46 51.39 -34.19
N LEU A 266 -12.90 50.15 -34.16
CA LEU A 266 -14.12 49.73 -34.87
C LEU A 266 -14.94 48.75 -34.02
N ALA A 267 -16.20 49.13 -33.94
CA ALA A 267 -17.32 48.47 -33.32
C ALA A 267 -17.70 47.15 -34.02
N GLY A 268 -18.38 46.28 -33.29
CA GLY A 268 -19.11 45.18 -33.88
C GLY A 268 -19.40 44.07 -32.88
N GLY A 269 -20.51 44.21 -32.15
CA GLY A 269 -21.02 43.13 -31.29
C GLY A 269 -21.61 42.00 -32.14
N GLN A 270 -21.39 40.79 -31.65
CA GLN A 270 -22.29 39.67 -31.90
C GLN A 270 -22.33 38.78 -30.67
N GLU A 271 -23.49 38.82 -30.02
CA GLU A 271 -23.93 37.81 -29.04
C GLU A 271 -23.99 36.45 -29.70
N LEU A 272 -23.30 35.48 -29.14
CA LEU A 272 -23.52 34.06 -29.43
C LEU A 272 -24.23 33.40 -28.24
N ALA A 273 -25.46 32.99 -28.55
CA ALA A 273 -26.41 32.36 -27.68
C ALA A 273 -25.90 31.03 -27.10
N VAL A 274 -26.13 30.84 -25.80
CA VAL A 274 -25.94 29.61 -25.04
C VAL A 274 -27.10 28.66 -25.37
N PRO A 275 -26.85 27.36 -25.75
CA PRO A 275 -27.95 26.41 -25.92
C PRO A 275 -28.41 25.87 -24.57
N ALA A 276 -29.72 25.89 -24.36
CA ALA A 276 -30.41 25.39 -23.18
C ALA A 276 -30.25 23.89 -22.95
N GLU A 277 -30.00 23.50 -21.72
CA GLU A 277 -30.01 22.13 -21.22
C GLU A 277 -31.41 21.49 -21.33
N LYS A 278 -31.47 20.27 -21.88
CA LYS A 278 -32.65 19.41 -21.90
C LYS A 278 -32.82 18.65 -20.57
N PRO A 279 -34.03 18.54 -20.01
CA PRO A 279 -34.26 17.89 -18.74
C PRO A 279 -34.10 16.35 -18.84
N VAL A 280 -33.38 15.76 -17.85
CA VAL A 280 -33.15 14.34 -17.67
C VAL A 280 -34.47 13.63 -17.32
N ARG A 281 -34.86 12.64 -18.13
CA ARG A 281 -36.01 11.75 -17.89
C ARG A 281 -35.74 10.80 -16.73
N LYS A 282 -36.59 10.85 -15.70
CA LYS A 282 -36.62 9.88 -14.57
C LYS A 282 -36.95 8.48 -15.08
N ARG A 283 -36.07 7.51 -14.85
CA ARG A 283 -36.31 6.08 -15.09
C ARG A 283 -37.35 5.54 -14.10
N GLY A 284 -38.39 4.91 -14.63
CA GLY A 284 -39.48 4.31 -13.88
C GLY A 284 -39.07 3.04 -13.13
N ARG A 285 -39.75 2.79 -12.02
CA ARG A 285 -39.67 1.61 -11.15
C ARG A 285 -39.94 0.30 -11.91
N PRO A 286 -39.24 -0.81 -11.64
CA PRO A 286 -39.56 -2.11 -12.24
C PRO A 286 -40.86 -2.71 -11.68
N ARG A 287 -41.66 -3.31 -12.57
CA ARG A 287 -42.93 -3.97 -12.27
C ARG A 287 -42.66 -5.32 -11.53
N LYS A 288 -43.43 -5.56 -10.47
CA LYS A 288 -43.53 -6.86 -9.77
C LYS A 288 -44.08 -7.93 -10.70
N ILE A 289 -43.35 -9.03 -10.86
CA ILE A 289 -43.81 -10.26 -11.50
C ILE A 289 -44.66 -11.01 -10.48
N LYS A 290 -45.92 -11.28 -10.83
CA LYS A 290 -46.82 -12.17 -10.06
C LYS A 290 -46.50 -13.61 -10.49
N GLU A 291 -46.05 -14.45 -9.58
CA GLU A 291 -46.02 -15.90 -9.74
C GLU A 291 -47.45 -16.44 -9.74
N LYS A 292 -47.80 -17.18 -10.81
CA LYS A 292 -48.98 -18.02 -10.85
C LYS A 292 -48.59 -19.38 -10.29
N VAL A 293 -49.23 -19.73 -9.17
CA VAL A 293 -49.33 -21.13 -8.69
C VAL A 293 -50.30 -21.86 -9.62
N GLN A 294 -49.88 -22.97 -10.18
CA GLN A 294 -50.77 -24.00 -10.79
C GLN A 294 -50.60 -25.32 -10.02
N GLU A 295 -51.75 -25.90 -9.79
CA GLU A 295 -52.07 -27.17 -9.15
C GLU A 295 -51.21 -28.38 -9.57
#